data_a543bdf8eba9386f80d3f1036c7965e6
#
_entry.id   a543bdf8eba9386f80d3f1036c7965e6
#
_cell.length_a   1.000
_cell.length_b   1.000
_cell.length_c   1.000
_cell.angle_alpha   90.00
_cell.angle_beta   90.00
_cell.angle_gamma   90.00
#
_symmetry.space_group_name_H-M   'P 1'
#
loop_
_entity.id
_entity.type
_entity.pdbx_description
1 polymer ?
#
loop_
_entity_poly.entity_id
_entity_poly.type
_entity_poly.pdbx_seq_one_letter_code
_entity_poly.pdbx_strand_id
1 'polypeptide(L)'
;MRPNRLFRWLMAKGSANRAAKPLALPVNQRRAPRFSLPAGHTVICRQTIWPLQDISLLGLRVRTGSAAEILDGVCSMTIKWGAQEIRLQANLVWRDADSAGFAFAESSGMMLLRLSQLIEPVMLGSSLSLIDPAATLETEVGKRWFHGQHDTNLWVWTQPDSPVIQKWLLYAGRRIFSWKADQGLEITAHSQKFCTPLLADEAQLVPAKTHLPWLRDLMGALKDPLKAELLITLMTPRGPGALGKRP
;
A
#
# COMPACT_ATOMS: atom_id res chain seq x y z
N MET A 1 1.59 -4.71 23.42
CA MET A 1 1.73 -4.29 22.00
C MET A 1 2.52 -2.98 21.96
N ARG A 2 3.70 -2.95 21.35
CA ARG A 2 4.44 -1.68 21.17
C ARG A 2 3.85 -0.94 19.97
N PRO A 3 3.50 0.34 20.07
CA PRO A 3 2.94 1.10 18.95
C PRO A 3 3.98 1.17 17.83
N ASN A 4 3.50 1.01 16.59
CA ASN A 4 4.31 1.08 15.38
C ASN A 4 5.10 2.40 15.33
N ARG A 5 6.34 2.39 14.83
CA ARG A 5 7.21 3.58 14.72
C ARG A 5 6.56 4.74 13.96
N LEU A 6 5.66 4.43 13.01
CA LEU A 6 4.87 5.41 12.28
C LEU A 6 3.97 6.21 13.25
N PHE A 7 3.37 5.55 14.23
CA PHE A 7 2.51 6.19 15.24
C PHE A 7 3.32 7.10 16.17
N ARG A 8 4.55 6.71 16.53
CA ARG A 8 5.47 7.58 17.30
C ARG A 8 5.88 8.83 16.54
N TRP A 9 6.11 8.73 15.23
CA TRP A 9 6.44 9.89 14.39
C TRP A 9 5.26 10.86 14.28
N LEU A 10 4.03 10.35 14.16
CA LEU A 10 2.82 11.17 14.13
C LEU A 10 2.54 11.88 15.46
N MET A 11 2.75 11.20 16.59
CA MET A 11 2.51 11.78 17.92
C MET A 11 3.61 12.75 18.37
N ALA A 12 4.86 12.56 17.94
CA ALA A 12 5.95 13.47 18.29
C ALA A 12 5.81 14.87 17.67
N LYS A 13 5.04 15.02 16.57
CA LYS A 13 4.76 16.32 15.94
C LYS A 13 3.55 17.06 16.52
N GLY A 14 2.73 16.42 17.34
CA GLY A 14 1.53 17.02 17.94
C GLY A 14 1.76 17.89 19.17
N SER A 15 2.96 17.84 19.77
CA SER A 15 3.22 18.40 21.12
C SER A 15 3.96 19.74 21.15
N ALA A 16 4.26 20.36 20.01
CA ALA A 16 4.96 21.65 19.97
C ALA A 16 4.01 22.83 19.69
N ASN A 17 3.08 23.08 20.61
CA ASN A 17 2.30 24.31 20.61
C ASN A 17 3.10 25.41 21.34
N ARG A 18 4.06 26.05 20.67
CA ARG A 18 4.61 27.35 21.04
C ARG A 18 4.16 28.34 19.98
N ALA A 19 3.39 29.34 20.43
CA ALA A 19 2.94 30.48 19.65
C ALA A 19 4.15 31.19 18.99
N ALA A 20 4.47 30.82 17.75
CA ALA A 20 5.35 31.55 16.87
C ALA A 20 4.48 32.21 15.80
N LYS A 21 4.69 33.53 15.56
CA LYS A 21 4.10 34.34 14.50
C LYS A 21 3.98 33.51 13.21
N PRO A 22 2.84 33.55 12.49
CA PRO A 22 2.69 32.83 11.24
C PRO A 22 3.64 33.44 10.20
N LEU A 23 4.82 32.84 10.04
CA LEU A 23 5.58 32.97 8.80
C LEU A 23 4.66 32.37 7.73
N ALA A 24 4.34 33.17 6.71
CA ALA A 24 3.62 32.73 5.53
C ALA A 24 4.39 31.56 4.92
N LEU A 25 3.99 30.33 5.25
CA LEU A 25 4.57 29.13 4.68
C LEU A 25 4.22 29.10 3.19
N PRO A 26 5.18 28.77 2.31
CA PRO A 26 4.89 28.63 0.90
C PRO A 26 3.73 27.63 0.73
N VAL A 27 2.77 28.00 -0.14
CA VAL A 27 1.44 27.41 -0.36
C VAL A 27 1.43 25.89 -0.64
N ASN A 28 2.58 25.21 -0.68
CA ASN A 28 2.73 23.82 -1.09
C ASN A 28 3.31 22.86 -0.05
N GLN A 29 3.45 23.23 1.22
CA GLN A 29 3.89 22.25 2.23
C GLN A 29 2.72 21.40 2.70
N ARG A 30 2.50 20.30 1.99
CA ARG A 30 1.56 19.25 2.40
C ARG A 30 1.99 18.67 3.75
N ARG A 31 1.09 18.68 4.71
CA ARG A 31 1.36 18.21 6.09
C ARG A 31 1.51 16.69 6.20
N ALA A 32 1.10 15.93 5.19
CA ALA A 32 1.22 14.48 5.12
C ALA A 32 1.49 14.02 3.68
N PRO A 33 2.30 12.95 3.50
CA PRO A 33 2.53 12.35 2.20
C PRO A 33 1.21 11.80 1.63
N ARG A 34 1.05 11.90 0.31
CA ARG A 34 -0.05 11.32 -0.44
C ARG A 34 0.42 10.15 -1.26
N PHE A 35 -0.41 9.13 -1.32
CA PHE A 35 -0.15 7.90 -2.03
C PHE A 35 -1.18 7.76 -3.15
N SER A 36 -0.70 7.69 -4.38
CA SER A 36 -1.54 7.35 -5.54
C SER A 36 -1.97 5.89 -5.43
N LEU A 37 -3.22 5.63 -5.75
CA LEU A 37 -3.81 4.32 -5.56
C LEU A 37 -3.96 3.57 -6.87
N PRO A 38 -3.80 2.24 -6.88
CA PRO A 38 -4.25 1.42 -7.98
C PRO A 38 -5.76 1.54 -8.14
N ALA A 39 -6.27 1.21 -9.33
CA ALA A 39 -7.71 1.24 -9.60
C ALA A 39 -8.47 0.24 -8.71
N GLY A 40 -9.73 0.57 -8.38
CA GLY A 40 -10.63 -0.31 -7.63
C GLY A 40 -11.02 0.22 -6.25
N HIS A 41 -10.39 1.29 -5.77
CA HIS A 41 -10.77 1.94 -4.52
C HIS A 41 -11.76 3.08 -4.79
N THR A 42 -12.78 3.21 -3.95
CA THR A 42 -13.85 4.20 -4.16
C THR A 42 -14.21 4.91 -2.86
N VAL A 43 -14.82 6.07 -3.02
CA VAL A 43 -15.44 6.82 -1.94
C VAL A 43 -16.93 6.98 -2.24
N ILE A 44 -17.76 6.67 -1.25
CA ILE A 44 -19.20 6.93 -1.31
C ILE A 44 -19.48 8.19 -0.48
N CYS A 45 -20.09 9.17 -1.11
CA CYS A 45 -20.61 10.34 -0.42
C CYS A 45 -22.05 10.58 -0.85
N ARG A 46 -22.96 10.68 0.14
CA ARG A 46 -24.42 10.71 -0.04
C ARG A 46 -24.91 9.58 -0.95
N GLN A 47 -25.04 9.35 -2.01
CA GLN A 47 -25.39 8.22 -2.88
C GLN A 47 -24.46 8.10 -4.10
N THR A 48 -23.48 9.00 -4.18
CA THR A 48 -22.58 9.04 -5.31
C THR A 48 -21.29 8.27 -5.00
N ILE A 49 -20.83 7.46 -5.97
CA ILE A 49 -19.60 6.68 -5.88
C ILE A 49 -18.54 7.34 -6.75
N TRP A 50 -17.41 7.71 -6.14
CA TRP A 50 -16.29 8.32 -6.83
C TRP A 50 -15.05 7.43 -6.77
N PRO A 51 -14.31 7.28 -7.88
CA PRO A 51 -12.99 6.65 -7.86
C PRO A 51 -12.02 7.43 -6.96
N LEU A 52 -11.37 6.74 -6.04
CA LEU A 52 -10.35 7.32 -5.17
C LEU A 52 -9.03 7.37 -5.95
N GLN A 53 -8.44 8.55 -6.09
CA GLN A 53 -7.20 8.78 -6.84
C GLN A 53 -5.95 8.73 -5.96
N ASP A 54 -5.99 9.48 -4.87
CA ASP A 54 -4.92 9.47 -3.87
C ASP A 54 -5.47 9.70 -2.46
N ILE A 55 -4.69 9.29 -1.48
CA ILE A 55 -5.04 9.36 -0.06
C ILE A 55 -3.80 9.69 0.78
N SER A 56 -4.04 10.34 1.90
CA SER A 56 -3.08 10.56 2.99
C SER A 56 -3.78 10.34 4.33
N LEU A 57 -3.06 10.46 5.43
CA LEU A 57 -3.67 10.43 6.77
C LEU A 57 -4.54 11.66 7.08
N LEU A 58 -4.47 12.73 6.27
CA LEU A 58 -5.18 13.99 6.52
C LEU A 58 -6.26 14.29 5.47
N GLY A 59 -6.37 13.51 4.41
CA GLY A 59 -7.34 13.76 3.36
C GLY A 59 -7.18 12.87 2.14
N LEU A 60 -8.06 13.06 1.17
CA LEU A 60 -8.12 12.25 -0.04
C LEU A 60 -8.43 13.11 -1.28
N ARG A 61 -8.19 12.55 -2.46
CA ARG A 61 -8.62 13.08 -3.75
C ARG A 61 -9.42 12.05 -4.50
N VAL A 62 -10.54 12.47 -5.05
CA VAL A 62 -11.42 11.64 -5.86
C VAL A 62 -11.57 12.19 -7.27
N ARG A 63 -11.92 11.33 -8.22
CA ARG A 63 -12.39 11.74 -9.54
C ARG A 63 -13.90 11.92 -9.48
N THR A 64 -14.38 13.15 -9.70
CA THR A 64 -15.82 13.49 -9.58
C THR A 64 -16.55 13.44 -10.91
N GLY A 65 -15.87 13.68 -12.04
CA GLY A 65 -16.51 13.98 -13.30
C GLY A 65 -17.23 15.32 -13.30
N SER A 66 -17.77 15.72 -14.45
CA SER A 66 -18.41 17.04 -14.66
C SER A 66 -19.77 17.20 -13.96
N ALA A 67 -20.44 16.12 -13.57
CA ALA A 67 -21.82 16.12 -13.05
C ALA A 67 -21.93 16.03 -11.52
N ALA A 68 -20.82 16.13 -10.78
CA ALA A 68 -20.88 16.01 -9.33
C ALA A 68 -21.61 17.19 -8.70
N GLU A 69 -22.63 16.93 -7.89
CA GLU A 69 -23.29 17.92 -7.04
C GLU A 69 -22.27 18.65 -6.17
N ILE A 70 -22.52 19.94 -5.96
CA ILE A 70 -21.71 20.77 -5.06
C ILE A 70 -21.90 20.26 -3.64
N LEU A 71 -20.82 19.77 -3.03
CA LEU A 71 -20.79 19.33 -1.65
C LEU A 71 -20.24 20.49 -0.81
N ASP A 72 -21.10 21.33 -0.29
CA ASP A 72 -20.69 22.36 0.66
C ASP A 72 -20.63 21.80 2.08
N GLY A 73 -19.63 22.24 2.85
CA GLY A 73 -19.49 21.92 4.27
C GLY A 73 -18.92 20.52 4.56
N VAL A 74 -19.25 20.02 5.74
CA VAL A 74 -18.81 18.69 6.22
C VAL A 74 -19.64 17.60 5.57
N CYS A 75 -18.98 16.65 4.92
CA CYS A 75 -19.60 15.51 4.26
C CYS A 75 -19.28 14.20 5.00
N SER A 76 -20.31 13.39 5.23
CA SER A 76 -20.10 11.99 5.64
C SER A 76 -19.70 11.15 4.44
N MET A 77 -18.54 10.50 4.54
CA MET A 77 -17.98 9.69 3.47
C MET A 77 -17.67 8.28 3.93
N THR A 78 -17.79 7.31 3.03
CA THR A 78 -17.34 5.93 3.23
C THR A 78 -16.28 5.60 2.21
N ILE A 79 -15.06 5.35 2.66
CA ILE A 79 -13.98 4.80 1.81
C ILE A 79 -14.22 3.31 1.69
N LYS A 80 -14.33 2.79 0.45
CA LYS A 80 -14.35 1.37 0.15
C LYS A 80 -12.99 0.93 -0.39
N TRP A 81 -12.38 -0.04 0.32
CA TRP A 81 -11.05 -0.55 0.02
C TRP A 81 -11.07 -2.08 0.04
N GLY A 82 -11.33 -2.69 -1.11
CA GLY A 82 -11.63 -4.11 -1.16
C GLY A 82 -12.86 -4.45 -0.32
N ALA A 83 -12.72 -5.37 0.62
CA ALA A 83 -13.78 -5.75 1.57
C ALA A 83 -13.87 -4.84 2.81
N GLN A 84 -12.95 -3.87 2.94
CA GLN A 84 -12.90 -2.97 4.09
C GLN A 84 -13.64 -1.67 3.80
N GLU A 85 -14.29 -1.13 4.86
CA GLU A 85 -14.98 0.15 4.81
C GLU A 85 -14.54 1.03 5.99
N ILE A 86 -14.23 2.30 5.69
CA ILE A 86 -13.97 3.31 6.71
C ILE A 86 -14.95 4.46 6.51
N ARG A 87 -15.75 4.74 7.54
CA ARG A 87 -16.63 5.92 7.59
C ARG A 87 -15.91 7.07 8.27
N LEU A 88 -16.00 8.26 7.68
CA LEU A 88 -15.34 9.46 8.19
C LEU A 88 -16.12 10.72 7.77
N GLN A 89 -15.78 11.84 8.42
CA GLN A 89 -16.24 13.16 8.05
C GLN A 89 -15.12 13.90 7.32
N ALA A 90 -15.45 14.59 6.24
CA ALA A 90 -14.47 15.34 5.46
C ALA A 90 -15.05 16.67 4.96
N ASN A 91 -14.20 17.68 4.86
CA ASN A 91 -14.51 18.98 4.29
C ASN A 91 -13.96 19.06 2.86
N LEU A 92 -14.74 19.56 1.93
CA LEU A 92 -14.25 19.94 0.61
C LEU A 92 -13.24 21.08 0.77
N VAL A 93 -12.03 20.89 0.23
CA VAL A 93 -10.95 21.90 0.25
C VAL A 93 -10.81 22.59 -1.09
N TRP A 94 -10.92 21.83 -2.17
CA TRP A 94 -10.83 22.33 -3.53
C TRP A 94 -11.56 21.41 -4.51
N ARG A 95 -11.93 21.94 -5.63
CA ARG A 95 -12.53 21.22 -6.76
C ARG A 95 -12.04 21.80 -8.08
N ASP A 96 -11.84 20.93 -9.07
CA ASP A 96 -11.69 21.28 -10.48
C ASP A 96 -12.78 20.57 -11.34
N ALA A 97 -12.62 20.55 -12.66
CA ALA A 97 -13.61 19.99 -13.58
C ALA A 97 -13.84 18.48 -13.34
N ASP A 98 -12.79 17.74 -12.98
CA ASP A 98 -12.80 16.27 -12.95
C ASP A 98 -12.47 15.68 -11.59
N SER A 99 -12.04 16.50 -10.64
CA SER A 99 -11.52 16.01 -9.35
C SER A 99 -11.94 16.93 -8.19
N ALA A 100 -11.95 16.34 -7.00
CA ALA A 100 -12.14 17.09 -5.77
C ALA A 100 -11.19 16.59 -4.68
N GLY A 101 -10.70 17.52 -3.86
CA GLY A 101 -9.85 17.24 -2.72
C GLY A 101 -10.56 17.52 -1.40
N PHE A 102 -10.46 16.56 -0.48
CA PHE A 102 -11.11 16.62 0.82
C PHE A 102 -10.08 16.51 1.94
N ALA A 103 -10.27 17.29 3.00
CA ALA A 103 -9.56 17.16 4.26
C ALA A 103 -10.45 16.45 5.28
N PHE A 104 -9.92 15.51 6.05
CA PHE A 104 -10.67 14.85 7.11
C PHE A 104 -10.97 15.86 8.21
N ALA A 105 -12.26 15.95 8.62
CA ALA A 105 -12.73 16.98 9.56
C ALA A 105 -12.23 16.69 10.98
N GLU A 106 -12.34 15.44 11.41
CA GLU A 106 -11.86 14.97 12.70
C GLU A 106 -11.20 13.61 12.55
N SER A 107 -10.09 13.41 13.24
CA SER A 107 -9.31 12.18 13.18
C SER A 107 -9.13 11.62 14.59
N SER A 108 -10.01 10.72 15.01
CA SER A 108 -9.76 9.96 16.23
C SER A 108 -8.53 9.07 16.06
N GLY A 109 -7.81 8.80 17.15
CA GLY A 109 -6.64 7.91 17.09
C GLY A 109 -6.95 6.53 16.48
N MET A 110 -8.15 6.01 16.75
CA MET A 110 -8.62 4.75 16.16
C MET A 110 -8.85 4.86 14.65
N MET A 111 -9.40 5.96 14.17
CA MET A 111 -9.59 6.19 12.74
C MET A 111 -8.24 6.30 12.02
N LEU A 112 -7.30 7.07 12.59
CA LEU A 112 -5.93 7.18 12.06
C LEU A 112 -5.23 5.83 12.02
N LEU A 113 -5.39 5.00 13.05
CA LEU A 113 -4.83 3.65 13.07
C LEU A 113 -5.40 2.79 11.94
N ARG A 114 -6.74 2.76 11.77
CA ARG A 114 -7.39 2.02 10.69
C ARG A 114 -6.94 2.52 9.32
N LEU A 115 -6.88 3.83 9.15
CA LEU A 115 -6.45 4.45 7.90
C LEU A 115 -4.98 4.12 7.60
N SER A 116 -4.09 4.17 8.61
CA SER A 116 -2.68 3.80 8.43
C SER A 116 -2.50 2.33 8.03
N GLN A 117 -3.29 1.42 8.61
CA GLN A 117 -3.28 0.00 8.21
C GLN A 117 -3.77 -0.21 6.78
N LEU A 118 -4.75 0.59 6.35
CA LEU A 118 -5.32 0.53 5.01
C LEU A 118 -4.32 0.99 3.94
N ILE A 119 -3.61 2.09 4.19
CA ILE A 119 -2.63 2.65 3.25
C ILE A 119 -1.23 2.03 3.37
N GLU A 120 -0.95 1.22 4.41
CA GLU A 120 0.35 0.59 4.61
C GLU A 120 0.90 -0.11 3.36
N PRO A 121 0.15 -0.99 2.65
CA PRO A 121 0.67 -1.69 1.48
C PRO A 121 1.07 -0.72 0.36
N VAL A 122 0.27 0.31 0.12
CA VAL A 122 0.57 1.33 -0.90
C VAL A 122 1.80 2.16 -0.53
N MET A 123 1.93 2.50 0.76
CA MET A 123 3.09 3.21 1.28
C MET A 123 4.37 2.39 1.10
N LEU A 124 4.33 1.11 1.49
CA LEU A 124 5.47 0.20 1.34
C LEU A 124 5.84 0.03 -0.14
N GLY A 125 4.88 -0.26 -1.00
CA GLY A 125 5.11 -0.45 -2.44
C GLY A 125 5.66 0.81 -3.13
N SER A 126 5.13 1.99 -2.78
CA SER A 126 5.61 3.26 -3.35
C SER A 126 7.00 3.67 -2.86
N SER A 127 7.47 3.10 -1.77
CA SER A 127 8.80 3.33 -1.21
C SER A 127 9.88 2.43 -1.83
N LEU A 128 9.48 1.35 -2.50
CA LEU A 128 10.41 0.40 -3.12
C LEU A 128 11.16 1.08 -4.28
N SER A 129 12.47 1.05 -4.21
CA SER A 129 13.38 1.56 -5.22
C SER A 129 14.36 0.47 -5.62
N LEU A 130 14.62 0.38 -6.93
CA LEU A 130 15.59 -0.58 -7.46
C LEU A 130 16.98 -0.27 -6.90
N ILE A 131 17.64 -1.28 -6.37
CA ILE A 131 19.03 -1.21 -5.94
C ILE A 131 19.90 -1.47 -7.18
N ASP A 132 20.88 -0.61 -7.38
CA ASP A 132 21.84 -0.76 -8.48
C ASP A 132 22.58 -2.10 -8.34
N PRO A 133 22.52 -3.01 -9.33
CA PRO A 133 23.27 -4.25 -9.29
C PRO A 133 24.76 -4.07 -9.09
N ALA A 134 25.34 -2.95 -9.55
CA ALA A 134 26.76 -2.64 -9.34
C ALA A 134 27.10 -2.36 -7.87
N ALA A 135 26.13 -1.97 -7.08
CA ALA A 135 26.29 -1.75 -5.62
C ALA A 135 26.18 -3.04 -4.81
N THR A 136 25.78 -4.13 -5.43
CA THR A 136 25.64 -5.44 -4.82
C THR A 136 26.67 -6.40 -5.42
N LEU A 137 27.28 -7.25 -4.60
CA LEU A 137 28.19 -8.32 -5.09
C LEU A 137 27.42 -9.46 -5.77
N GLU A 138 26.13 -9.28 -6.01
CA GLU A 138 25.26 -10.30 -6.59
C GLU A 138 25.35 -10.29 -8.11
N THR A 139 25.79 -11.41 -8.68
CA THR A 139 25.97 -11.60 -10.13
C THR A 139 24.89 -12.45 -10.77
N GLU A 140 23.79 -12.74 -10.05
CA GLU A 140 22.71 -13.59 -10.57
C GLU A 140 21.97 -12.88 -11.71
N VAL A 141 22.07 -13.41 -12.91
CA VAL A 141 21.48 -12.84 -14.14
C VAL A 141 19.95 -12.84 -14.01
N GLY A 142 19.32 -11.71 -14.36
CA GLY A 142 17.86 -11.56 -14.32
C GLY A 142 17.29 -11.28 -12.93
N LYS A 143 18.13 -11.17 -11.90
CA LYS A 143 17.71 -10.80 -10.55
C LYS A 143 17.64 -9.27 -10.41
N ARG A 144 16.54 -8.79 -9.86
CA ARG A 144 16.36 -7.38 -9.46
C ARG A 144 16.02 -7.33 -7.98
N TRP A 145 16.64 -6.40 -7.26
CA TRP A 145 16.38 -6.15 -5.85
C TRP A 145 15.83 -4.76 -5.64
N PHE A 146 14.69 -4.66 -5.00
CA PHE A 146 14.07 -3.42 -4.57
C PHE A 146 14.11 -3.34 -3.06
N HIS A 147 14.52 -2.20 -2.54
CA HIS A 147 14.53 -1.91 -1.10
C HIS A 147 13.65 -0.69 -0.83
N GLY A 148 12.92 -0.74 0.28
CA GLY A 148 11.99 0.30 0.68
C GLY A 148 11.99 0.57 2.18
N GLN A 149 11.03 1.38 2.62
CA GLN A 149 10.86 1.72 4.03
C GLN A 149 10.48 0.48 4.86
N HIS A 150 10.76 0.56 6.18
CA HIS A 150 10.46 -0.51 7.15
C HIS A 150 11.06 -1.88 6.80
N ASP A 151 12.28 -1.87 6.26
CA ASP A 151 13.00 -3.07 5.83
C ASP A 151 12.21 -3.91 4.83
N THR A 152 11.35 -3.25 4.01
CA THR A 152 10.64 -3.91 2.92
C THR A 152 11.63 -4.21 1.80
N ASN A 153 11.69 -5.46 1.40
CA ASN A 153 12.58 -5.93 0.34
C ASN A 153 11.80 -6.81 -0.64
N LEU A 154 11.97 -6.54 -1.93
CA LEU A 154 11.40 -7.34 -3.00
C LEU A 154 12.50 -7.78 -3.95
N TRP A 155 12.69 -9.07 -4.09
CA TRP A 155 13.54 -9.68 -5.11
C TRP A 155 12.67 -10.28 -6.21
N VAL A 156 13.02 -10.00 -7.45
CA VAL A 156 12.32 -10.49 -8.63
C VAL A 156 13.35 -11.15 -9.55
N TRP A 157 13.06 -12.35 -10.01
CA TRP A 157 13.85 -13.07 -11.00
C TRP A 157 13.05 -13.20 -12.28
N THR A 158 13.62 -12.69 -13.37
CA THR A 158 13.06 -12.80 -14.72
C THR A 158 13.85 -13.83 -15.54
N GLN A 159 13.27 -14.31 -16.61
CA GLN A 159 14.04 -15.05 -17.62
C GLN A 159 15.11 -14.15 -18.22
N PRO A 160 16.27 -14.68 -18.62
CA PRO A 160 17.24 -13.95 -19.43
C PRO A 160 16.53 -13.37 -20.67
N ASP A 161 16.79 -12.09 -20.94
CA ASP A 161 16.28 -11.36 -22.12
C ASP A 161 14.74 -11.29 -22.25
N SER A 162 14.02 -11.56 -21.17
CA SER A 162 12.55 -11.54 -21.15
C SER A 162 12.02 -10.92 -19.86
N PRO A 163 10.93 -10.12 -19.91
CA PRO A 163 10.28 -9.60 -18.70
C PRO A 163 9.50 -10.68 -17.93
N VAL A 164 9.44 -11.92 -18.41
CA VAL A 164 8.67 -13.00 -17.78
C VAL A 164 9.25 -13.32 -16.42
N ILE A 165 8.44 -13.14 -15.38
CA ILE A 165 8.84 -13.41 -13.99
C ILE A 165 8.79 -14.93 -13.75
N GLN A 166 9.89 -15.46 -13.24
CA GLN A 166 10.00 -16.86 -12.82
C GLN A 166 9.68 -17.05 -11.35
N LYS A 167 10.15 -16.15 -10.52
CA LYS A 167 9.91 -16.14 -9.07
C LYS A 167 10.04 -14.72 -8.53
N TRP A 168 9.42 -14.47 -7.40
CA TRP A 168 9.70 -13.30 -6.58
C TRP A 168 9.60 -13.64 -5.10
N LEU A 169 10.27 -12.84 -4.27
CA LEU A 169 10.31 -12.94 -2.82
C LEU A 169 10.14 -11.55 -2.23
N LEU A 170 9.13 -11.36 -1.39
CA LEU A 170 8.83 -10.10 -0.71
C LEU A 170 8.91 -10.29 0.80
N TYR A 171 9.77 -9.49 1.42
CA TYR A 171 9.77 -9.29 2.87
C TYR A 171 9.07 -7.97 3.17
N ALA A 172 8.02 -8.01 3.98
CA ALA A 172 7.29 -6.82 4.38
C ALA A 172 6.87 -6.92 5.85
N GLY A 173 7.62 -6.24 6.71
CA GLY A 173 7.46 -6.32 8.16
C GLY A 173 7.73 -7.73 8.68
N ARG A 174 6.68 -8.40 9.19
CA ARG A 174 6.80 -9.78 9.73
C ARG A 174 6.33 -10.86 8.74
N ARG A 175 6.09 -10.51 7.49
CA ARG A 175 5.52 -11.41 6.49
C ARG A 175 6.54 -11.65 5.40
N ILE A 176 6.62 -12.91 4.96
CA ILE A 176 7.39 -13.30 3.80
C ILE A 176 6.39 -13.87 2.81
N PHE A 177 6.37 -13.30 1.64
CA PHE A 177 5.58 -13.76 0.51
C PHE A 177 6.54 -14.26 -0.56
N SER A 178 6.29 -15.42 -1.10
CA SER A 178 7.02 -15.96 -2.25
C SER A 178 6.06 -16.44 -3.32
N TRP A 179 6.46 -16.28 -4.55
CA TRP A 179 5.75 -16.82 -5.70
C TRP A 179 6.74 -17.43 -6.66
N LYS A 180 6.38 -18.59 -7.19
CA LYS A 180 7.12 -19.27 -8.24
C LYS A 180 6.15 -19.71 -9.32
N ALA A 181 6.61 -19.67 -10.58
CA ALA A 181 5.76 -19.96 -11.73
C ALA A 181 5.18 -21.39 -11.71
N ASP A 182 5.86 -22.33 -11.09
CA ASP A 182 5.46 -23.73 -10.95
C ASP A 182 4.69 -24.05 -9.66
N GLN A 183 4.85 -23.25 -8.61
CA GLN A 183 4.29 -23.50 -7.27
C GLN A 183 3.16 -22.55 -6.88
N GLY A 184 3.12 -21.34 -7.48
CA GLY A 184 2.18 -20.31 -7.10
C GLY A 184 2.61 -19.48 -5.89
N LEU A 185 1.65 -18.86 -5.22
CA LEU A 185 1.87 -17.97 -4.08
C LEU A 185 1.92 -18.75 -2.77
N GLU A 186 3.01 -18.57 -2.03
CA GLU A 186 3.20 -19.04 -0.67
C GLU A 186 3.35 -17.87 0.29
N ILE A 187 2.87 -18.04 1.52
CA ILE A 187 2.98 -17.05 2.59
C ILE A 187 3.56 -17.73 3.82
N THR A 188 4.69 -17.21 4.29
CA THR A 188 5.33 -17.66 5.51
C THR A 188 5.31 -16.54 6.54
N ALA A 189 4.77 -16.82 7.71
CA ALA A 189 4.90 -15.90 8.83
C ALA A 189 6.35 -15.95 9.34
N HIS A 190 7.03 -14.80 9.36
CA HIS A 190 8.34 -14.72 9.97
C HIS A 190 8.19 -14.62 11.48
N SER A 191 8.42 -15.72 12.21
CA SER A 191 8.64 -15.64 13.65
C SER A 191 10.00 -14.97 13.86
N GLN A 192 10.02 -13.75 14.38
CA GLN A 192 11.27 -13.18 14.87
C GLN A 192 11.81 -14.07 16.01
N LYS A 193 12.72 -14.97 15.68
CA LYS A 193 13.64 -15.59 16.63
C LYS A 193 14.70 -14.56 17.04
N PHE A 194 14.28 -13.47 17.65
CA PHE A 194 15.15 -12.68 18.50
C PHE A 194 14.37 -12.44 19.79
N CYS A 195 14.80 -13.16 20.85
CA CYS A 195 14.35 -13.11 22.25
C CYS A 195 12.99 -13.79 22.52
N THR A 196 13.06 -15.03 22.79
CA THR A 196 12.25 -16.03 23.51
C THR A 196 11.75 -17.17 22.64
N PRO A 197 11.96 -18.43 23.09
CA PRO A 197 11.38 -19.59 22.44
C PRO A 197 9.90 -19.67 22.84
N LEU A 198 9.04 -18.96 22.13
CA LEU A 198 7.61 -19.25 22.14
C LEU A 198 7.41 -20.36 21.11
N LEU A 199 6.87 -21.45 21.64
CA LEU A 199 6.53 -22.70 21.00
C LEU A 199 6.07 -22.53 19.53
N ALA A 200 6.67 -23.34 18.66
CA ALA A 200 6.52 -23.33 17.20
C ALA A 200 5.16 -23.83 16.70
N ASP A 201 4.08 -23.70 17.45
CA ASP A 201 2.83 -24.42 17.18
C ASP A 201 1.68 -23.61 16.59
N GLU A 202 1.87 -22.31 16.30
CA GLU A 202 0.82 -21.54 15.62
C GLU A 202 1.36 -20.65 14.51
N ALA A 203 2.11 -21.20 13.55
CA ALA A 203 2.12 -20.66 12.21
C ALA A 203 0.78 -21.02 11.57
N GLN A 204 -0.30 -20.35 11.98
CA GLN A 204 -1.57 -20.40 11.27
C GLN A 204 -1.27 -19.98 9.83
N LEU A 205 -1.26 -20.94 8.93
CA LEU A 205 -1.28 -20.75 7.49
C LEU A 205 -2.55 -19.98 7.14
N VAL A 206 -2.49 -18.66 7.27
CA VAL A 206 -3.58 -17.80 6.81
C VAL A 206 -3.69 -18.02 5.30
N PRO A 207 -4.86 -18.41 4.77
CA PRO A 207 -4.98 -18.72 3.37
C PRO A 207 -4.41 -17.60 2.49
N ALA A 208 -3.58 -17.95 1.52
CA ALA A 208 -2.93 -16.99 0.61
C ALA A 208 -3.91 -15.98 0.01
N LYS A 209 -5.14 -16.41 -0.26
CA LYS A 209 -6.23 -15.58 -0.78
C LYS A 209 -6.57 -14.36 0.08
N THR A 210 -6.40 -14.43 1.40
CA THR A 210 -6.72 -13.33 2.32
C THR A 210 -5.74 -12.16 2.18
N HIS A 211 -4.53 -12.41 1.72
CA HIS A 211 -3.49 -11.40 1.54
C HIS A 211 -3.41 -10.84 0.12
N LEU A 212 -4.13 -11.43 -0.84
CA LEU A 212 -4.10 -10.98 -2.24
C LEU A 212 -4.45 -9.48 -2.42
N PRO A 213 -5.50 -8.93 -1.76
CA PRO A 213 -5.78 -7.50 -1.87
C PRO A 213 -4.60 -6.65 -1.39
N TRP A 214 -4.00 -6.98 -0.25
CA TRP A 214 -2.86 -6.29 0.31
C TRP A 214 -1.62 -6.34 -0.61
N LEU A 215 -1.30 -7.51 -1.17
CA LEU A 215 -0.21 -7.68 -2.13
C LEU A 215 -0.47 -6.91 -3.43
N ARG A 216 -1.70 -6.91 -3.92
CA ARG A 216 -2.09 -6.16 -5.12
C ARG A 216 -1.90 -4.66 -4.93
N ASP A 217 -2.27 -4.13 -3.77
CA ASP A 217 -2.09 -2.72 -3.45
C ASP A 217 -0.61 -2.36 -3.34
N LEU A 218 0.20 -3.21 -2.69
CA LEU A 218 1.65 -3.00 -2.58
C LEU A 218 2.32 -3.03 -3.95
N MET A 219 2.13 -4.09 -4.73
CA MET A 219 2.75 -4.22 -6.06
C MET A 219 2.19 -3.19 -7.03
N GLY A 220 0.90 -2.85 -6.91
CA GLY A 220 0.25 -1.79 -7.67
C GLY A 220 0.81 -0.40 -7.42
N ALA A 221 1.44 -0.16 -6.28
CA ALA A 221 2.08 1.10 -5.95
C ALA A 221 3.55 1.21 -6.39
N LEU A 222 4.16 0.11 -6.84
CA LEU A 222 5.54 0.08 -7.33
C LEU A 222 5.69 1.03 -8.54
N LYS A 223 6.77 1.79 -8.58
CA LYS A 223 7.07 2.75 -9.66
C LYS A 223 7.98 2.17 -10.76
N ASP A 224 8.04 0.86 -10.88
CA ASP A 224 8.88 0.15 -11.85
C ASP A 224 8.01 -0.48 -12.95
N PRO A 225 8.50 -0.58 -14.20
CA PRO A 225 7.80 -1.25 -15.31
C PRO A 225 7.39 -2.70 -15.02
N LEU A 226 8.12 -3.44 -14.17
CA LEU A 226 7.77 -4.80 -13.74
C LEU A 226 6.45 -4.90 -12.96
N LYS A 227 5.88 -3.76 -12.55
CA LYS A 227 4.60 -3.71 -11.86
C LYS A 227 3.49 -4.49 -12.56
N ALA A 228 3.36 -4.34 -13.87
CA ALA A 228 2.32 -5.02 -14.64
C ALA A 228 2.49 -6.55 -14.58
N GLU A 229 3.70 -7.03 -14.78
CA GLU A 229 4.03 -8.46 -14.70
C GLU A 229 3.84 -9.03 -13.30
N LEU A 230 4.24 -8.30 -12.25
CA LEU A 230 4.01 -8.69 -10.87
C LEU A 230 2.52 -8.84 -10.56
N LEU A 231 1.68 -7.91 -11.02
CA LEU A 231 0.23 -7.99 -10.84
C LEU A 231 -0.37 -9.20 -11.56
N ILE A 232 0.14 -9.54 -12.75
CA ILE A 232 -0.28 -10.75 -13.49
C ILE A 232 0.00 -12.00 -12.66
N THR A 233 1.16 -12.10 -12.00
CA THR A 233 1.48 -13.26 -11.16
C THR A 233 0.50 -13.47 -10.02
N LEU A 234 -0.09 -12.39 -9.48
CA LEU A 234 -1.11 -12.46 -8.44
C LEU A 234 -2.49 -12.89 -8.95
N MET A 235 -2.76 -12.66 -10.24
CA MET A 235 -4.04 -13.01 -10.87
C MET A 235 -4.07 -14.44 -11.41
N THR A 236 -2.90 -15.04 -11.61
CA THR A 236 -2.76 -16.41 -12.10
C THR A 236 -2.24 -17.34 -10.99
N PRO A 237 -3.06 -17.73 -10.02
CA PRO A 237 -2.66 -18.74 -9.05
C PRO A 237 -2.60 -20.09 -9.78
N ARG A 238 -1.42 -20.43 -10.32
CA ARG A 238 -1.17 -21.79 -10.79
C ARG A 238 -1.06 -22.67 -9.55
N GLY A 239 -2.11 -23.41 -9.28
CA GLY A 239 -2.07 -24.48 -8.30
C GLY A 239 -1.15 -25.61 -8.75
N PRO A 240 -0.66 -26.44 -7.83
CA PRO A 240 0.13 -27.63 -8.19
C PRO A 240 -0.74 -28.57 -9.04
N GLY A 241 -0.54 -28.58 -10.34
CA GLY A 241 -1.28 -29.44 -11.26
C GLY A 241 -1.55 -28.88 -12.66
N ALA A 242 -1.27 -27.59 -12.93
CA ALA A 242 -1.60 -26.97 -14.22
C ALA A 242 -0.51 -27.16 -15.32
N LEU A 243 0.52 -27.94 -15.07
CA LEU A 243 1.42 -28.43 -16.12
C LEU A 243 0.91 -29.77 -16.66
N GLY A 244 -0.34 -29.76 -17.12
CA GLY A 244 -0.84 -30.76 -18.06
C GLY A 244 0.00 -30.70 -19.32
N LYS A 245 0.68 -31.82 -19.59
CA LYS A 245 1.40 -32.19 -20.81
C LYS A 245 1.00 -31.32 -22.02
N ARG A 246 1.94 -30.51 -22.49
CA ARG A 246 1.88 -30.06 -23.89
C ARG A 246 2.21 -31.29 -24.76
N PRO A 247 1.41 -31.53 -25.81
CA PRO A 247 1.68 -32.57 -26.78
C PRO A 247 2.98 -32.33 -27.54
#